data_bd4f770581b1d71aecee0a05d0375579
#
_entry.id   bd4f770581b1d71aecee0a05d0375579
#
_cell.length_a   1.000
_cell.length_b   1.000
_cell.length_c   1.000
_cell.angle_alpha   90.00
_cell.angle_beta   90.00
_cell.angle_gamma   90.00
#
_symmetry.space_group_name_H-M   'P 1'
#
loop_
_entity.id
_entity.type
_entity.pdbx_description
1 polymer ?
#
loop_
_entity_poly.entity_id
_entity_poly.type
_entity_poly.pdbx_seq_one_letter_code
_entity_poly.pdbx_strand_id
1 'polypeptide(L)'
;EVIHLLSKATLSYWAIGIDGLSAWDGFNMDFPGTIGLLAPVTEAVEEEPYIFHFPDGNATIARSLVNKLIPDISTADGMEEMVTARFDYGLLDKPGNPVNIRLNSTVTHVERVWRGRKAGVEVTYAIAGQKRKVNGRDCILACYHRIIPHICPGLPKRQKKSLQYAVRSPLVYTNVLISNWRSMKK
;
A
#
# COMPACT_ATOMS: atom_id res chain seq x y z
N GLU A 1 -7.09 -22.19 28.82
CA GLU A 1 -8.09 -21.22 28.30
C GLU A 1 -7.42 -19.87 27.95
N VAL A 2 -6.65 -19.24 28.88
CA VAL A 2 -5.99 -17.95 28.64
C VAL A 2 -5.03 -18.00 27.45
N ILE A 3 -4.18 -19.02 27.34
CA ILE A 3 -3.27 -19.18 26.21
C ILE A 3 -4.03 -19.27 24.87
N HIS A 4 -5.16 -19.97 24.85
CA HIS A 4 -5.97 -20.07 23.66
C HIS A 4 -6.61 -18.73 23.26
N LEU A 5 -7.05 -17.95 24.25
CA LEU A 5 -7.59 -16.60 24.02
C LEU A 5 -6.52 -15.68 23.42
N LEU A 6 -5.31 -15.70 23.99
CA LEU A 6 -4.20 -14.83 23.56
C LEU A 6 -3.53 -15.32 22.28
N SER A 7 -3.63 -16.61 21.93
CA SER A 7 -2.93 -17.19 20.79
C SER A 7 -3.24 -16.53 19.45
N LYS A 8 -4.39 -15.88 19.33
CA LYS A 8 -4.87 -15.22 18.11
C LYS A 8 -4.75 -13.70 18.16
N ALA A 9 -4.35 -13.12 19.29
CA ALA A 9 -4.29 -11.67 19.46
C ALA A 9 -3.36 -11.00 18.42
N THR A 10 -2.27 -11.66 18.06
CA THR A 10 -1.27 -11.15 17.11
C THR A 10 -1.67 -11.30 15.64
N LEU A 11 -2.70 -12.11 15.33
CA LEU A 11 -3.13 -12.34 13.97
C LEU A 11 -3.64 -11.07 13.27
N SER A 12 -4.23 -10.15 14.03
CA SER A 12 -4.74 -8.87 13.49
C SER A 12 -3.63 -7.92 13.06
N TYR A 13 -2.45 -8.02 13.66
CA TYR A 13 -1.31 -7.15 13.38
C TYR A 13 -0.33 -7.76 12.38
N TRP A 14 0.00 -9.04 12.54
CA TRP A 14 1.05 -9.71 11.77
C TRP A 14 0.60 -10.93 10.98
N ALA A 15 -0.66 -11.32 11.11
CA ALA A 15 -1.18 -12.56 10.53
C ALA A 15 -0.41 -13.84 10.97
N ILE A 16 0.24 -13.78 12.14
CA ILE A 16 1.03 -14.86 12.74
C ILE A 16 0.54 -15.03 14.17
N GLY A 17 0.39 -16.28 14.64
CA GLY A 17 0.08 -16.60 16.01
C GLY A 17 1.24 -16.28 16.96
N ILE A 18 1.00 -16.27 18.26
CA ILE A 18 2.03 -15.96 19.28
C ILE A 18 3.21 -16.93 19.23
N ASP A 19 3.02 -18.13 18.73
CA ASP A 19 4.05 -19.15 18.54
C ASP A 19 5.06 -18.81 17.44
N GLY A 20 4.72 -17.89 16.56
CA GLY A 20 5.58 -17.39 15.49
C GLY A 20 6.28 -16.07 15.79
N LEU A 21 6.05 -15.49 16.98
CA LEU A 21 6.61 -14.19 17.37
C LEU A 21 7.66 -14.34 18.48
N SER A 22 8.57 -13.39 18.55
CA SER A 22 9.53 -13.35 19.64
C SER A 22 8.88 -12.84 20.94
N ALA A 23 9.48 -13.19 22.09
CA ALA A 23 9.06 -12.63 23.38
C ALA A 23 9.20 -11.09 23.40
N TRP A 24 10.15 -10.55 22.63
CA TRP A 24 10.35 -9.11 22.48
C TRP A 24 9.14 -8.43 21.79
N ASP A 25 8.59 -9.06 20.76
CA ASP A 25 7.38 -8.55 20.11
C ASP A 25 6.19 -8.56 21.07
N GLY A 26 6.04 -9.63 21.88
CA GLY A 26 5.04 -9.70 22.92
C GLY A 26 5.18 -8.60 23.97
N PHE A 27 6.41 -8.27 24.35
CA PHE A 27 6.71 -7.18 25.27
C PHE A 27 6.29 -5.83 24.66
N ASN A 28 6.70 -5.52 23.43
CA ASN A 28 6.36 -4.27 22.75
C ASN A 28 4.87 -4.09 22.46
N MET A 29 4.09 -5.16 22.56
CA MET A 29 2.63 -5.14 22.40
C MET A 29 1.88 -5.14 23.73
N ASP A 30 2.54 -4.92 24.85
CA ASP A 30 1.94 -4.97 26.17
C ASP A 30 1.13 -6.24 26.43
N PHE A 31 1.65 -7.39 26.01
CA PHE A 31 0.98 -8.67 26.27
C PHE A 31 0.79 -8.88 27.78
N PRO A 32 -0.34 -9.46 28.19
CA PRO A 32 -0.57 -9.74 29.61
C PRO A 32 0.57 -10.55 30.22
N GLY A 33 1.14 -10.05 31.31
CA GLY A 33 2.28 -10.63 32.02
C GLY A 33 3.65 -10.15 31.56
N THR A 34 3.74 -9.26 30.59
CA THR A 34 5.03 -8.66 30.16
C THR A 34 5.37 -7.38 30.93
N ILE A 35 4.35 -6.71 31.48
CA ILE A 35 4.50 -5.48 32.27
C ILE A 35 5.34 -5.78 33.51
N GLY A 36 6.46 -5.06 33.66
CA GLY A 36 7.36 -5.19 34.79
C GLY A 36 8.40 -6.34 34.69
N LEU A 37 8.40 -7.14 33.62
CA LEU A 37 9.43 -8.19 33.42
C LEU A 37 10.79 -7.62 33.08
N LEU A 38 10.85 -6.50 32.40
CA LEU A 38 12.07 -5.75 32.19
C LEU A 38 12.04 -4.58 33.17
N ALA A 39 13.07 -4.46 34.02
CA ALA A 39 13.31 -3.23 34.75
C ALA A 39 13.27 -2.09 33.73
N PRO A 40 12.70 -0.94 34.07
CA PRO A 40 12.58 0.14 33.11
C PRO A 40 13.98 0.52 32.63
N VAL A 41 14.31 0.10 31.42
CA VAL A 41 15.31 0.78 30.60
C VAL A 41 14.61 2.03 30.08
N THR A 42 14.01 2.74 31.01
CA THR A 42 13.27 3.94 30.71
C THR A 42 14.05 5.10 31.30
N GLU A 43 14.96 5.60 30.57
CA GLU A 43 14.83 7.02 30.26
C GLU A 43 13.39 7.18 29.80
N ALA A 44 12.63 8.05 30.46
CA ALA A 44 11.24 8.29 30.14
C ALA A 44 11.12 8.41 28.63
N VAL A 45 10.48 7.42 27.97
CA VAL A 45 10.11 7.57 26.59
C VAL A 45 9.19 8.76 26.61
N GLU A 46 9.65 9.90 26.12
CA GLU A 46 8.77 11.04 25.90
C GLU A 46 7.56 10.47 25.19
N GLU A 47 6.37 10.62 25.77
CA GLU A 47 5.14 10.14 25.13
C GLU A 47 5.18 10.69 23.71
N GLU A 48 5.25 9.79 22.73
CA GLU A 48 5.24 10.21 21.34
C GLU A 48 4.03 11.10 21.13
N PRO A 49 4.21 12.28 20.53
CA PRO A 49 3.11 13.19 20.31
C PRO A 49 2.03 12.48 19.51
N TYR A 50 0.79 12.85 19.72
CA TYR A 50 -0.35 12.29 19.00
C TYR A 50 -0.08 12.20 17.50
N ILE A 51 -0.28 11.03 16.93
CA ILE A 51 -0.09 10.79 15.50
C ILE A 51 -1.26 11.41 14.73
N PHE A 52 -0.96 12.43 13.95
CA PHE A 52 -1.94 13.06 13.08
C PHE A 52 -2.20 12.21 11.84
N HIS A 53 -3.45 12.05 11.48
CA HIS A 53 -3.88 11.34 10.28
C HIS A 53 -4.58 12.31 9.33
N PHE A 54 -4.42 12.09 8.03
CA PHE A 54 -5.32 12.71 7.07
C PHE A 54 -6.73 12.15 7.25
N PRO A 55 -7.80 12.97 7.17
CA PRO A 55 -9.16 12.52 7.40
C PRO A 55 -9.60 11.35 6.51
N ASP A 56 -9.10 11.27 5.27
CA ASP A 56 -9.33 10.18 4.32
C ASP A 56 -8.13 9.20 4.24
N GLY A 57 -7.22 9.27 5.20
CA GLY A 57 -6.02 8.44 5.24
C GLY A 57 -4.99 8.83 4.17
N ASN A 58 -4.13 7.89 3.81
CA ASN A 58 -3.06 8.11 2.83
C ASN A 58 -3.56 8.40 1.40
N ALA A 59 -4.85 8.28 1.14
CA ALA A 59 -5.45 8.69 -0.13
C ALA A 59 -5.23 10.18 -0.42
N THR A 60 -5.25 11.04 0.61
CA THR A 60 -4.92 12.47 0.47
C THR A 60 -3.53 12.67 -0.15
N ILE A 61 -2.53 11.90 0.25
CA ILE A 61 -1.17 12.00 -0.31
C ILE A 61 -1.18 11.68 -1.81
N ALA A 62 -1.83 10.57 -2.20
CA ALA A 62 -1.94 10.19 -3.60
C ALA A 62 -2.68 11.25 -4.42
N ARG A 63 -3.79 11.77 -3.90
CA ARG A 63 -4.58 12.83 -4.54
C ARG A 63 -3.78 14.11 -4.69
N SER A 64 -3.03 14.53 -3.66
CA SER A 64 -2.17 15.72 -3.70
C SER A 64 -1.06 15.57 -4.75
N LEU A 65 -0.46 14.39 -4.87
CA LEU A 65 0.54 14.12 -5.90
C LEU A 65 -0.06 14.20 -7.31
N VAL A 66 -1.25 13.63 -7.53
CA VAL A 66 -1.95 13.71 -8.81
C VAL A 66 -2.31 15.16 -9.16
N ASN A 67 -2.79 15.94 -8.18
CA ASN A 67 -3.10 17.35 -8.36
C ASN A 67 -1.88 18.19 -8.78
N LYS A 68 -0.70 17.84 -8.24
CA LYS A 68 0.57 18.47 -8.65
C LYS A 68 1.05 18.06 -10.04
N LEU A 69 0.82 16.81 -10.43
CA LEU A 69 1.30 16.26 -11.72
C LEU A 69 0.40 16.65 -12.89
N ILE A 70 -0.89 16.83 -12.64
CA ILE A 70 -1.90 17.16 -13.64
C ILE A 70 -2.63 18.43 -13.17
N PRO A 71 -2.14 19.62 -13.53
CA PRO A 71 -2.81 20.87 -13.21
C PRO A 71 -4.25 20.88 -13.71
N ASP A 72 -5.10 21.62 -13.05
CA ASP A 72 -6.52 21.77 -13.35
C ASP A 72 -7.40 20.52 -13.09
N ILE A 73 -6.83 19.42 -12.64
CA ILE A 73 -7.61 18.24 -12.26
C ILE A 73 -8.52 18.51 -11.05
N SER A 74 -8.11 19.43 -10.20
CA SER A 74 -8.83 19.93 -9.03
C SER A 74 -8.35 21.32 -8.67
N THR A 75 -9.23 22.11 -8.08
CA THR A 75 -8.93 23.44 -7.54
C THR A 75 -8.48 23.42 -6.08
N ALA A 76 -8.39 22.22 -5.47
CA ALA A 76 -8.04 22.09 -4.06
C ALA A 76 -6.62 22.60 -3.78
N ASP A 77 -6.50 23.44 -2.78
CA ASP A 77 -5.26 23.89 -2.20
C ASP A 77 -5.27 23.62 -0.69
N GLY A 78 -4.38 22.78 -0.24
CA GLY A 78 -4.32 22.36 1.15
C GLY A 78 -5.02 21.02 1.46
N MET A 79 -4.81 20.55 2.68
CA MET A 79 -5.20 19.20 3.12
C MET A 79 -6.72 19.05 3.23
N GLU A 80 -7.40 20.02 3.82
CA GLU A 80 -8.85 19.93 4.08
C GLU A 80 -9.64 19.96 2.79
N GLU A 81 -9.28 20.87 1.88
CA GLU A 81 -9.93 20.95 0.57
C GLU A 81 -9.68 19.68 -0.26
N MET A 82 -8.46 19.11 -0.17
CA MET A 82 -8.10 17.89 -0.89
C MET A 82 -9.00 16.70 -0.53
N VAL A 83 -9.42 16.60 0.73
CA VAL A 83 -10.29 15.51 1.20
C VAL A 83 -11.64 15.53 0.48
N THR A 84 -12.21 16.72 0.28
CA THR A 84 -13.56 16.90 -0.31
C THR A 84 -13.52 17.22 -1.80
N ALA A 85 -12.36 17.47 -2.37
CA ALA A 85 -12.18 17.89 -3.76
C ALA A 85 -12.76 16.85 -4.74
N ARG A 86 -13.42 17.34 -5.77
CA ARG A 86 -13.79 16.55 -6.94
C ARG A 86 -12.71 16.65 -7.99
N PHE A 87 -12.21 15.51 -8.43
CA PHE A 87 -11.22 15.41 -9.49
C PHE A 87 -11.90 15.19 -10.84
N ASP A 88 -11.50 15.94 -11.84
CA ASP A 88 -11.90 15.64 -13.21
C ASP A 88 -11.04 14.53 -13.79
N TYR A 89 -11.51 13.30 -13.66
CA TYR A 89 -10.83 12.12 -14.18
C TYR A 89 -10.65 12.13 -15.70
N GLY A 90 -11.39 12.97 -16.44
CA GLY A 90 -11.21 13.16 -17.86
C GLY A 90 -9.88 13.78 -18.24
N LEU A 91 -9.22 14.45 -17.30
CA LEU A 91 -7.91 15.07 -17.48
C LEU A 91 -6.72 14.14 -17.24
N LEU A 92 -6.94 12.95 -16.67
CA LEU A 92 -5.85 12.05 -16.28
C LEU A 92 -5.02 11.51 -17.47
N ASP A 93 -5.66 11.23 -18.61
CA ASP A 93 -5.00 10.65 -19.79
C ASP A 93 -5.35 11.47 -21.05
N LYS A 94 -5.16 12.79 -20.98
CA LYS A 94 -5.46 13.72 -22.07
C LYS A 94 -4.24 13.87 -22.98
N PRO A 95 -4.38 13.78 -24.31
CA PRO A 95 -3.29 14.07 -25.22
C PRO A 95 -2.66 15.45 -24.98
N GLY A 96 -1.35 15.49 -24.92
CA GLY A 96 -0.59 16.73 -24.65
C GLY A 96 -0.22 16.95 -23.20
N ASN A 97 -0.75 16.18 -22.27
CA ASN A 97 -0.30 16.24 -20.87
C ASN A 97 1.16 15.80 -20.76
N PRO A 98 1.96 16.46 -19.91
CA PRO A 98 3.33 16.02 -19.62
C PRO A 98 3.37 14.69 -18.88
N VAL A 99 2.33 14.38 -18.11
CA VAL A 99 2.12 13.13 -17.37
C VAL A 99 0.73 12.61 -17.68
N ASN A 100 0.62 11.32 -17.91
CA ASN A 100 -0.66 10.65 -18.14
C ASN A 100 -0.85 9.53 -17.12
N ILE A 101 -2.04 9.44 -16.53
CA ILE A 101 -2.44 8.37 -15.63
C ILE A 101 -3.62 7.64 -16.27
N ARG A 102 -3.41 6.40 -16.63
CA ARG A 102 -4.39 5.58 -17.34
C ARG A 102 -5.06 4.62 -16.38
N LEU A 103 -6.29 4.92 -15.97
CA LEU A 103 -7.11 4.08 -15.10
C LEU A 103 -7.69 2.89 -15.87
N ASN A 104 -8.19 1.89 -15.12
CA ASN A 104 -8.82 0.68 -15.67
C ASN A 104 -7.97 -0.05 -16.71
N SER A 105 -6.64 0.05 -16.56
CA SER A 105 -5.65 -0.47 -17.49
C SER A 105 -4.81 -1.52 -16.80
N THR A 106 -5.15 -2.79 -16.99
CA THR A 106 -4.46 -3.91 -16.35
C THR A 106 -3.24 -4.30 -17.16
N VAL A 107 -2.04 -4.13 -16.59
CA VAL A 107 -0.79 -4.59 -17.21
C VAL A 107 -0.75 -6.10 -17.19
N THR A 108 -0.54 -6.71 -18.37
CA THR A 108 -0.49 -8.16 -18.56
C THR A 108 0.89 -8.66 -18.96
N HIS A 109 1.74 -7.81 -19.54
CA HIS A 109 3.07 -8.20 -19.98
C HIS A 109 4.01 -7.00 -19.99
N VAL A 110 5.25 -7.21 -19.53
CA VAL A 110 6.33 -6.23 -19.58
C VAL A 110 7.58 -6.92 -20.08
N GLU A 111 8.16 -6.41 -21.15
CA GLU A 111 9.38 -6.98 -21.70
C GLU A 111 10.37 -5.92 -22.14
N ARG A 112 11.65 -6.27 -22.07
CA ARG A 112 12.73 -5.46 -22.61
C ARG A 112 12.77 -5.64 -24.12
N VAL A 113 12.77 -4.54 -24.83
CA VAL A 113 12.84 -4.53 -26.31
C VAL A 113 14.06 -3.78 -26.78
N TRP A 114 14.56 -4.15 -27.96
CA TRP A 114 15.67 -3.47 -28.58
C TRP A 114 15.19 -2.78 -29.88
N ARG A 115 15.52 -1.52 -30.04
CA ARG A 115 15.27 -0.75 -31.24
C ARG A 115 16.62 -0.28 -31.78
N GLY A 116 17.19 -1.05 -32.72
CA GLY A 116 18.57 -0.91 -33.10
C GLY A 116 19.51 -1.14 -31.91
N ARG A 117 20.34 -0.14 -31.58
CA ARG A 117 21.27 -0.21 -30.42
C ARG A 117 20.67 0.31 -29.09
N LYS A 118 19.45 0.80 -29.13
CA LYS A 118 18.80 1.36 -27.90
C LYS A 118 17.91 0.32 -27.26
N ALA A 119 18.10 0.11 -25.97
CA ALA A 119 17.19 -0.66 -25.15
C ALA A 119 15.98 0.19 -24.75
N GLY A 120 14.83 -0.46 -24.60
CA GLY A 120 13.59 0.13 -24.10
C GLY A 120 12.73 -0.93 -23.45
N VAL A 121 11.54 -0.57 -23.08
CA VAL A 121 10.55 -1.46 -22.47
C VAL A 121 9.24 -1.35 -23.24
N GLU A 122 8.65 -2.49 -23.58
CA GLU A 122 7.28 -2.58 -24.08
C GLU A 122 6.38 -3.09 -22.96
N VAL A 123 5.30 -2.37 -22.71
CA VAL A 123 4.28 -2.72 -21.74
C VAL A 123 2.98 -3.02 -22.47
N THR A 124 2.48 -4.25 -22.33
CA THR A 124 1.16 -4.64 -22.83
C THR A 124 0.15 -4.55 -21.68
N TYR A 125 -0.97 -3.91 -21.94
CA TYR A 125 -2.05 -3.77 -20.98
C TYR A 125 -3.41 -4.02 -21.63
N ALA A 126 -4.39 -4.38 -20.83
CA ALA A 126 -5.76 -4.57 -21.23
C ALA A 126 -6.63 -3.42 -20.71
N ILE A 127 -7.44 -2.84 -21.58
CA ILE A 127 -8.45 -1.83 -21.24
C ILE A 127 -9.72 -2.12 -22.04
N ALA A 128 -10.87 -2.16 -21.35
CA ALA A 128 -12.17 -2.48 -21.97
C ALA A 128 -12.12 -3.76 -22.84
N GLY A 129 -11.45 -4.80 -22.38
CA GLY A 129 -11.30 -6.07 -23.07
C GLY A 129 -10.31 -6.07 -24.27
N GLN A 130 -9.74 -4.92 -24.61
CA GLN A 130 -8.78 -4.79 -25.72
C GLN A 130 -7.34 -4.75 -25.20
N LYS A 131 -6.44 -5.47 -25.87
CA LYS A 131 -5.00 -5.38 -25.61
C LYS A 131 -4.41 -4.17 -26.32
N ARG A 132 -3.61 -3.40 -25.59
CA ARG A 132 -2.85 -2.26 -26.12
C ARG A 132 -1.41 -2.33 -25.65
N LYS A 133 -0.53 -1.62 -26.35
CA LYS A 133 0.90 -1.56 -26.06
C LYS A 133 1.36 -0.12 -25.91
N VAL A 134 2.29 0.09 -25.01
CA VAL A 134 3.02 1.34 -24.88
C VAL A 134 4.50 1.05 -24.74
N ASN A 135 5.32 1.92 -25.30
CA ASN A 135 6.78 1.80 -25.27
C ASN A 135 7.35 2.92 -24.41
N GLY A 136 8.29 2.56 -23.56
CA GLY A 136 9.04 3.50 -22.73
C GLY A 136 10.54 3.27 -22.85
N ARG A 137 11.31 4.24 -22.36
CA ARG A 137 12.75 4.05 -22.16
C ARG A 137 12.99 3.16 -20.95
N ASP A 138 12.28 3.42 -19.86
CA ASP A 138 12.38 2.74 -18.59
C ASP A 138 10.97 2.38 -18.09
N CYS A 139 10.88 1.41 -17.18
CA CYS A 139 9.64 1.02 -16.52
C CYS A 139 9.87 0.73 -15.04
N ILE A 140 9.06 1.33 -14.19
CA ILE A 140 9.05 1.06 -12.74
C ILE A 140 7.83 0.21 -12.42
N LEU A 141 8.05 -0.97 -11.86
CA LEU A 141 6.99 -1.90 -11.44
C LEU A 141 6.59 -1.61 -10.00
N ALA A 142 5.64 -0.72 -9.81
CA ALA A 142 5.11 -0.34 -8.49
C ALA A 142 3.89 -1.19 -8.09
N CYS A 143 3.96 -2.49 -8.28
CA CYS A 143 2.91 -3.46 -7.96
C CYS A 143 3.38 -4.50 -6.94
N TYR A 144 2.49 -5.39 -6.51
CA TYR A 144 2.86 -6.47 -5.61
C TYR A 144 3.93 -7.37 -6.21
N HIS A 145 4.99 -7.63 -5.46
CA HIS A 145 6.16 -8.38 -5.93
C HIS A 145 5.78 -9.74 -6.53
N ARG A 146 4.79 -10.43 -5.99
CA ARG A 146 4.36 -11.74 -6.50
C ARG A 146 3.69 -11.70 -7.86
N ILE A 147 3.20 -10.55 -8.30
CA ILE A 147 2.62 -10.38 -9.64
C ILE A 147 3.73 -10.24 -10.71
N ILE A 148 4.86 -9.64 -10.34
CA ILE A 148 5.96 -9.35 -11.27
C ILE A 148 6.43 -10.57 -12.06
N PRO A 149 6.66 -11.76 -11.48
CA PRO A 149 7.06 -12.94 -12.25
C PRO A 149 6.07 -13.37 -13.33
N HIS A 150 4.79 -13.04 -13.16
CA HIS A 150 3.73 -13.38 -14.11
C HIS A 150 3.67 -12.41 -15.29
N ILE A 151 3.95 -11.13 -15.05
CA ILE A 151 3.91 -10.10 -16.09
C ILE A 151 5.27 -9.85 -16.75
N CYS A 152 6.38 -10.28 -16.11
CA CYS A 152 7.75 -10.12 -16.62
C CYS A 152 8.42 -11.49 -16.84
N PRO A 153 8.10 -12.21 -17.92
CA PRO A 153 8.63 -13.55 -18.15
C PRO A 153 10.14 -13.59 -18.38
N GLY A 154 10.74 -12.49 -18.82
CA GLY A 154 12.19 -12.37 -19.08
C GLY A 154 13.08 -12.29 -17.85
N LEU A 155 12.52 -12.22 -16.62
CA LEU A 155 13.32 -12.15 -15.40
C LEU A 155 14.09 -13.46 -15.12
N PRO A 156 15.31 -13.39 -14.56
CA PRO A 156 16.08 -14.55 -14.12
C PRO A 156 15.31 -15.43 -13.14
N LYS A 157 15.46 -16.75 -13.22
CA LYS A 157 14.77 -17.70 -12.33
C LYS A 157 14.99 -17.41 -10.86
N ARG A 158 16.22 -17.03 -10.46
CA ARG A 158 16.55 -16.68 -9.09
C ARG A 158 15.72 -15.49 -8.59
N GLN A 159 15.61 -14.43 -9.40
CA GLN A 159 14.83 -13.25 -9.06
C GLN A 159 13.33 -13.55 -8.96
N LYS A 160 12.79 -14.34 -9.88
CA LYS A 160 11.39 -14.80 -9.81
C LYS A 160 11.10 -15.53 -8.50
N LYS A 161 11.99 -16.46 -8.09
CA LYS A 161 11.86 -17.18 -6.83
C LYS A 161 11.87 -16.23 -5.62
N SER A 162 12.77 -15.25 -5.59
CA SER A 162 12.85 -14.26 -4.51
C SER A 162 11.60 -13.38 -4.44
N LEU A 163 11.06 -12.94 -5.57
CA LEU A 163 9.82 -12.16 -5.62
C LEU A 163 8.59 -12.95 -5.14
N GLN A 164 8.57 -14.26 -5.35
CA GLN A 164 7.51 -15.13 -4.88
C GLN A 164 7.54 -15.37 -3.36
N TYR A 165 8.69 -15.18 -2.72
CA TYR A 165 8.85 -15.34 -1.27
C TYR A 165 8.06 -14.29 -0.47
N ALA A 166 7.87 -13.08 -1.00
CA ALA A 166 7.12 -12.00 -0.35
C ALA A 166 5.61 -12.32 -0.30
N VAL A 167 5.20 -13.10 0.68
CA VAL A 167 3.79 -13.43 0.94
C VAL A 167 3.13 -12.25 1.65
N ARG A 168 1.92 -11.91 1.24
CA ARG A 168 1.05 -10.96 1.95
C ARG A 168 -0.18 -11.69 2.45
N SER A 169 -0.50 -11.49 3.70
CA SER A 169 -1.73 -11.99 4.30
C SER A 169 -2.89 -11.06 3.99
N PRO A 170 -4.07 -11.59 3.66
CA PRO A 170 -5.26 -10.75 3.53
C PRO A 170 -5.64 -10.17 4.88
N LEU A 171 -6.11 -8.94 4.87
CA LEU A 171 -6.60 -8.24 6.05
C LEU A 171 -8.00 -7.71 5.76
N VAL A 172 -8.90 -7.88 6.72
CA VAL A 172 -10.27 -7.36 6.66
C VAL A 172 -10.42 -6.28 7.71
N TYR A 173 -10.66 -5.06 7.28
CA TYR A 173 -11.06 -3.97 8.16
C TYR A 173 -12.58 -3.87 8.18
N THR A 174 -13.14 -3.86 9.38
CA THR A 174 -14.59 -3.68 9.57
C THR A 174 -14.82 -2.41 10.38
N ASN A 175 -15.43 -1.42 9.76
CA ASN A 175 -15.86 -0.20 10.43
C ASN A 175 -17.32 -0.34 10.83
N VAL A 176 -17.61 -0.23 12.14
CA VAL A 176 -18.96 -0.31 12.68
C VAL A 176 -19.38 1.05 13.17
N LEU A 177 -20.35 1.65 12.52
CA LEU A 177 -20.96 2.89 12.97
C LEU A 177 -22.03 2.57 14.01
N ILE A 178 -21.90 3.10 15.20
CA ILE A 178 -22.87 2.92 16.31
C ILE A 178 -23.52 4.22 16.68
N SER A 179 -24.82 4.19 16.96
CA SER A 179 -25.59 5.36 17.37
C SER A 179 -25.34 5.76 18.84
N ASN A 180 -24.95 4.83 19.68
CA ASN A 180 -24.74 5.04 21.11
C ASN A 180 -23.40 4.45 21.60
N TRP A 181 -22.35 5.24 21.53
CA TRP A 181 -21.03 4.86 22.05
C TRP A 181 -20.94 4.89 23.58
N ARG A 182 -21.85 5.63 24.25
CA ARG A 182 -21.84 5.83 25.72
C ARG A 182 -22.08 4.53 26.49
N SER A 183 -22.79 3.57 25.89
CA SER A 183 -22.99 2.23 26.45
C SER A 183 -21.70 1.42 26.63
N MET A 184 -20.61 1.84 25.94
CA MET A 184 -19.29 1.21 26.03
C MET A 184 -18.38 1.82 27.10
N LYS A 185 -18.84 2.87 27.78
CA LYS A 185 -18.11 3.39 28.96
C LYS A 185 -18.25 2.39 30.12
N LYS A 186 -17.10 1.92 30.60
CA LYS A 186 -16.99 1.25 31.87
C LYS A 186 -17.04 2.28 33.02
#